data_38975242f9f5aff160b3343f09d568bb
#
_entry.id   38975242f9f5aff160b3343f09d568bb
#
_cell.length_a   1.000
_cell.length_b   1.000
_cell.length_c   1.000
_cell.angle_alpha   90.00
_cell.angle_beta   90.00
_cell.angle_gamma   90.00
#
_symmetry.space_group_name_H-M   'P 1'
#
loop_
_entity.id
_entity.type
_entity.pdbx_description
1 polymer ?
#
loop_
_entity_poly.entity_id
_entity_poly.type
_entity_poly.pdbx_seq_one_letter_code
_entity_poly.pdbx_strand_id
1 'polypeptide(L)'
;ATRELGLRAFLFGGLVLRFVPGHEGDRAARWVDGLGLDSMYDYDPLWQRCAELQVSPTFHSTGIGFGSRVSPTNYVANHIGNFAAGTEAVLRSLFFGGVMSRFPELRFAFLEGGVAWGCNLLSDICGHFEKRNRDDIEHYNPANLDRELLESLFAEHGDEMFTERAHRLDETLRFLSDPEEEPEAIDEWRASGITSKADIVRIFTDQCFFGCEADDPMNALAFNDAINPDGSRLRAMFASDIGHWDVPDFTGVLPEAWELIEDGLVTREQFGDFMFGNVARLFAGTNPNFFDGTAVEAQVRQLLVSEN
;
A
#
# COMPACT_ATOMS: atom_id res chain seq x y z
N ALA A 1 -22.28 14.08 -7.91
CA ALA A 1 -22.57 13.69 -6.54
C ALA A 1 -22.03 14.73 -5.54
N THR A 2 -20.72 15.01 -5.48
CA THR A 2 -20.13 15.94 -4.49
C THR A 2 -20.73 17.35 -4.56
N ARG A 3 -20.76 17.97 -5.75
CA ARG A 3 -21.30 19.33 -5.92
C ARG A 3 -22.81 19.41 -5.84
N GLU A 4 -23.52 18.38 -6.29
CA GLU A 4 -24.99 18.43 -6.40
C GLU A 4 -25.68 17.84 -5.17
N LEU A 5 -25.10 16.79 -4.58
CA LEU A 5 -25.66 16.06 -3.44
C LEU A 5 -24.94 16.34 -2.13
N GLY A 6 -23.87 17.13 -2.14
CA GLY A 6 -23.10 17.45 -0.95
C GLY A 6 -22.32 16.26 -0.34
N LEU A 7 -22.08 15.20 -1.12
CA LEU A 7 -21.28 14.06 -0.64
C LEU A 7 -19.82 14.49 -0.44
N ARG A 8 -19.26 14.18 0.72
CA ARG A 8 -17.91 14.60 1.12
C ARG A 8 -16.89 13.47 1.10
N ALA A 9 -17.34 12.23 0.99
CA ALA A 9 -16.50 11.04 0.87
C ALA A 9 -17.08 10.08 -0.16
N PHE A 10 -16.24 9.23 -0.74
CA PHE A 10 -16.66 8.20 -1.69
C PHE A 10 -15.67 7.03 -1.66
N LEU A 11 -16.15 5.87 -2.09
CA LEU A 11 -15.44 4.61 -2.04
C LEU A 11 -15.01 4.17 -3.43
N PHE A 12 -13.76 3.68 -3.52
CA PHE A 12 -13.23 2.99 -4.70
C PHE A 12 -13.08 1.48 -4.44
N GLY A 13 -13.30 0.66 -5.45
CA GLY A 13 -12.91 -0.74 -5.43
C GLY A 13 -11.38 -0.94 -5.56
N GLY A 14 -10.68 -0.01 -6.20
CA GLY A 14 -9.22 0.05 -6.29
C GLY A 14 -8.58 -0.89 -7.30
N LEU A 15 -9.10 -2.09 -7.49
CA LEU A 15 -8.60 -3.05 -8.47
C LEU A 15 -9.60 -3.21 -9.62
N VAL A 16 -9.14 -3.00 -10.85
CA VAL A 16 -9.97 -3.12 -12.05
C VAL A 16 -9.46 -4.25 -12.91
N LEU A 17 -10.31 -5.27 -13.16
CA LEU A 17 -10.00 -6.32 -14.10
C LEU A 17 -10.21 -5.83 -15.53
N ARG A 18 -9.12 -5.81 -16.29
CA ARG A 18 -9.14 -5.42 -17.71
C ARG A 18 -8.79 -6.58 -18.61
N PHE A 19 -9.32 -6.58 -19.81
CA PHE A 19 -8.87 -7.53 -20.83
C PHE A 19 -7.49 -7.13 -21.36
N VAL A 20 -6.67 -8.14 -21.68
CA VAL A 20 -5.45 -7.92 -22.44
C VAL A 20 -5.85 -7.42 -23.84
N PRO A 21 -5.22 -6.35 -24.36
CA PRO A 21 -5.54 -5.83 -25.69
C PRO A 21 -5.47 -6.89 -26.79
N GLY A 22 -6.49 -6.95 -27.65
CA GLY A 22 -6.63 -7.98 -28.68
C GLY A 22 -7.21 -9.32 -28.18
N HIS A 23 -7.51 -9.44 -26.89
CA HIS A 23 -8.12 -10.64 -26.29
C HIS A 23 -9.42 -10.31 -25.56
N GLU A 24 -10.14 -9.29 -26.01
CA GLU A 24 -11.41 -8.85 -25.44
C GLU A 24 -12.44 -9.99 -25.54
N GLY A 25 -12.97 -10.37 -24.39
CA GLY A 25 -13.92 -11.49 -24.28
C GLY A 25 -13.29 -12.82 -23.81
N ASP A 26 -11.97 -12.98 -23.85
CA ASP A 26 -11.29 -14.11 -23.22
C ASP A 26 -11.13 -13.84 -21.71
N ARG A 27 -11.91 -14.56 -20.91
CA ARG A 27 -11.89 -14.41 -19.46
C ARG A 27 -10.57 -14.84 -18.80
N ALA A 28 -9.74 -15.63 -19.49
CA ALA A 28 -8.43 -16.03 -19.01
C ALA A 28 -7.36 -14.96 -19.29
N ALA A 29 -7.54 -14.15 -20.35
CA ALA A 29 -6.61 -13.10 -20.74
C ALA A 29 -6.98 -11.74 -20.08
N ARG A 30 -6.77 -11.65 -18.79
CA ARG A 30 -7.03 -10.42 -18.00
C ARG A 30 -5.82 -10.02 -17.19
N TRP A 31 -5.70 -8.72 -16.95
CA TRP A 31 -4.74 -8.15 -16.02
C TRP A 31 -5.45 -7.27 -14.98
N VAL A 32 -4.77 -7.02 -13.87
CA VAL A 32 -5.28 -6.21 -12.77
C VAL A 32 -4.68 -4.83 -12.86
N ASP A 33 -5.53 -3.82 -13.07
CA ASP A 33 -5.16 -2.41 -13.08
C ASP A 33 -5.39 -1.83 -11.67
N GLY A 34 -4.30 -1.43 -11.02
CA GLY A 34 -4.29 -0.84 -9.66
C GLY A 34 -4.31 0.68 -9.66
N LEU A 35 -4.67 1.33 -10.78
CA LEU A 35 -4.85 2.77 -10.94
C LEU A 35 -3.57 3.62 -10.84
N GLY A 36 -2.40 3.00 -10.97
CA GLY A 36 -1.10 3.68 -10.88
C GLY A 36 -0.03 3.00 -11.73
N LEU A 37 0.75 2.10 -11.11
CA LEU A 37 1.87 1.41 -11.74
C LEU A 37 1.41 0.60 -12.97
N ASP A 38 2.16 0.71 -14.07
CA ASP A 38 2.00 -0.05 -15.32
C ASP A 38 0.58 0.02 -15.92
N SER A 39 -0.22 1.00 -15.52
CA SER A 39 -1.52 1.20 -16.14
C SER A 39 -1.37 1.74 -17.56
N MET A 40 -2.14 1.18 -18.49
CA MET A 40 -2.29 1.68 -19.86
C MET A 40 -3.10 3.00 -19.92
N TYR A 41 -3.67 3.43 -18.80
CA TYR A 41 -4.53 4.60 -18.69
C TYR A 41 -3.88 5.66 -17.81
N ASP A 42 -4.02 6.91 -18.22
CA ASP A 42 -3.66 8.05 -17.40
C ASP A 42 -4.78 8.33 -16.38
N TYR A 43 -4.48 8.12 -15.10
CA TYR A 43 -5.39 8.40 -13.99
C TYR A 43 -5.13 9.74 -13.31
N ASP A 44 -4.13 10.51 -13.71
CA ASP A 44 -3.86 11.83 -13.11
C ASP A 44 -5.06 12.77 -13.16
N PRO A 45 -5.91 12.80 -14.24
CA PRO A 45 -7.14 13.58 -14.21
C PRO A 45 -8.15 13.19 -13.12
N LEU A 46 -8.15 11.90 -12.70
CA LEU A 46 -8.98 11.43 -11.58
C LEU A 46 -8.44 11.98 -10.25
N TRP A 47 -7.13 11.86 -10.03
CA TRP A 47 -6.50 12.31 -8.80
C TRP A 47 -6.55 13.82 -8.67
N GLN A 48 -6.29 14.56 -9.75
CA GLN A 48 -6.48 16.00 -9.82
C GLN A 48 -7.92 16.38 -9.47
N ARG A 49 -8.90 15.61 -9.95
CA ARG A 49 -10.30 15.87 -9.61
C ARG A 49 -10.61 15.62 -8.15
N CYS A 50 -9.99 14.64 -7.51
CA CYS A 50 -10.10 14.43 -6.06
C CYS A 50 -9.53 15.63 -5.28
N ALA A 51 -8.37 16.14 -5.68
CA ALA A 51 -7.76 17.32 -5.09
C ALA A 51 -8.63 18.58 -5.25
N GLU A 52 -9.13 18.86 -6.46
CA GLU A 52 -10.04 20.01 -6.74
C GLU A 52 -11.35 19.95 -5.93
N LEU A 53 -11.86 18.76 -5.68
CA LEU A 53 -13.09 18.54 -4.91
C LEU A 53 -12.83 18.43 -3.42
N GLN A 54 -11.56 18.41 -3.02
CA GLN A 54 -11.11 18.21 -1.65
C GLN A 54 -11.72 16.94 -1.02
N VAL A 55 -11.65 15.83 -1.74
CA VAL A 55 -12.16 14.52 -1.29
C VAL A 55 -11.02 13.53 -1.16
N SER A 56 -10.93 12.85 -0.03
CA SER A 56 -9.97 11.79 0.23
C SER A 56 -10.40 10.51 -0.49
N PRO A 57 -9.56 9.92 -1.37
CA PRO A 57 -9.84 8.62 -1.94
C PRO A 57 -9.83 7.54 -0.84
N THR A 58 -10.92 6.78 -0.73
CA THR A 58 -11.03 5.67 0.20
C THR A 58 -11.22 4.37 -0.56
N PHE A 59 -10.43 3.34 -0.23
CA PHE A 59 -10.41 2.08 -0.94
C PHE A 59 -10.96 0.96 -0.07
N HIS A 60 -11.91 0.24 -0.62
CA HIS A 60 -12.42 -1.01 -0.08
C HIS A 60 -12.19 -2.09 -1.12
N SER A 61 -10.95 -2.59 -1.17
CA SER A 61 -10.48 -3.49 -2.23
C SER A 61 -10.51 -4.93 -1.75
N THR A 62 -10.99 -5.84 -2.58
CA THR A 62 -11.06 -7.26 -2.27
C THR A 62 -10.02 -8.06 -3.05
N GLY A 63 -9.40 -9.03 -2.38
CA GLY A 63 -8.55 -10.04 -3.00
C GLY A 63 -9.28 -11.34 -3.38
N ILE A 64 -10.59 -11.45 -3.10
CA ILE A 64 -11.37 -12.64 -3.46
C ILE A 64 -11.44 -12.78 -4.98
N GLY A 65 -11.13 -13.98 -5.46
CA GLY A 65 -11.08 -14.29 -6.90
C GLY A 65 -9.72 -13.99 -7.55
N PHE A 66 -8.73 -13.55 -6.76
CA PHE A 66 -7.37 -13.28 -7.24
C PHE A 66 -6.35 -14.17 -6.54
N GLY A 67 -5.30 -14.54 -7.27
CA GLY A 67 -4.18 -15.30 -6.74
C GLY A 67 -4.64 -16.62 -6.07
N SER A 68 -4.34 -16.77 -4.80
CA SER A 68 -4.67 -17.96 -4.00
C SER A 68 -6.08 -17.95 -3.38
N ARG A 69 -6.86 -16.86 -3.53
CA ARG A 69 -8.20 -16.71 -2.96
C ARG A 69 -9.30 -17.09 -3.95
N VAL A 70 -9.23 -18.33 -4.42
CA VAL A 70 -10.10 -18.86 -5.50
C VAL A 70 -10.75 -20.20 -5.14
N SER A 71 -10.83 -20.56 -3.87
CA SER A 71 -11.47 -21.81 -3.45
C SER A 71 -12.97 -21.79 -3.80
N PRO A 72 -13.48 -22.80 -4.53
CA PRO A 72 -14.91 -22.90 -4.86
C PRO A 72 -15.77 -23.40 -3.69
N THR A 73 -15.15 -23.91 -2.62
CA THR A 73 -15.86 -24.63 -1.54
C THR A 73 -15.63 -24.02 -0.15
N ASN A 74 -14.68 -23.10 0.01
CA ASN A 74 -14.32 -22.57 1.32
C ASN A 74 -14.26 -21.03 1.30
N TYR A 75 -15.33 -20.42 1.82
CA TYR A 75 -15.42 -18.97 1.94
C TYR A 75 -14.36 -18.39 2.88
N VAL A 76 -14.14 -19.01 4.04
CA VAL A 76 -13.18 -18.53 5.06
C VAL A 76 -11.77 -18.45 4.47
N ALA A 77 -11.33 -19.49 3.73
CA ALA A 77 -10.03 -19.49 3.04
C ALA A 77 -9.89 -18.35 2.03
N ASN A 78 -10.97 -17.96 1.37
CA ASN A 78 -10.96 -16.83 0.44
C ASN A 78 -11.03 -15.48 1.17
N HIS A 79 -11.75 -15.43 2.28
CA HIS A 79 -12.06 -14.21 3.01
C HIS A 79 -10.91 -13.73 3.90
N ILE A 80 -10.28 -14.63 4.68
CA ILE A 80 -9.20 -14.25 5.61
C ILE A 80 -8.12 -13.41 4.89
N GLY A 81 -7.94 -12.17 5.36
CA GLY A 81 -6.94 -11.24 4.83
C GLY A 81 -7.17 -10.79 3.37
N ASN A 82 -8.39 -10.96 2.83
CA ASN A 82 -8.67 -10.58 1.46
C ASN A 82 -8.61 -9.06 1.23
N PHE A 83 -9.10 -8.27 2.18
CA PHE A 83 -9.07 -6.82 2.11
C PHE A 83 -7.64 -6.30 2.26
N ALA A 84 -6.85 -6.86 3.16
CA ALA A 84 -5.42 -6.55 3.27
C ALA A 84 -4.68 -6.79 1.94
N ALA A 85 -4.91 -7.96 1.31
CA ALA A 85 -4.27 -8.28 0.03
C ALA A 85 -4.73 -7.38 -1.12
N GLY A 86 -6.01 -7.02 -1.16
CA GLY A 86 -6.56 -6.13 -2.20
C GLY A 86 -6.07 -4.69 -2.04
N THR A 87 -6.10 -4.17 -0.83
CA THR A 87 -5.67 -2.79 -0.54
C THR A 87 -4.15 -2.62 -0.62
N GLU A 88 -3.38 -3.65 -0.23
CA GLU A 88 -1.93 -3.65 -0.39
C GLU A 88 -1.53 -3.56 -1.86
N ALA A 89 -2.19 -4.31 -2.74
CA ALA A 89 -1.94 -4.23 -4.18
C ALA A 89 -2.24 -2.83 -4.75
N VAL A 90 -3.31 -2.18 -4.27
CA VAL A 90 -3.64 -0.79 -4.66
C VAL A 90 -2.59 0.18 -4.15
N LEU A 91 -2.22 0.12 -2.87
CA LEU A 91 -1.20 1.02 -2.29
C LEU A 91 0.12 0.90 -3.03
N ARG A 92 0.60 -0.31 -3.31
CA ARG A 92 1.82 -0.51 -4.12
C ARG A 92 1.70 0.12 -5.50
N SER A 93 0.56 -0.06 -6.18
CA SER A 93 0.34 0.51 -7.50
C SER A 93 0.37 2.05 -7.47
N LEU A 94 -0.29 2.68 -6.49
CA LEU A 94 -0.29 4.13 -6.34
C LEU A 94 1.09 4.67 -5.95
N PHE A 95 1.81 3.98 -5.06
CA PHE A 95 3.12 4.37 -4.59
C PHE A 95 4.16 4.30 -5.71
N PHE A 96 4.37 3.11 -6.29
CA PHE A 96 5.37 2.91 -7.35
C PHE A 96 5.00 3.59 -8.67
N GLY A 97 3.71 3.76 -8.96
CA GLY A 97 3.22 4.58 -10.06
C GLY A 97 3.34 6.09 -9.84
N GLY A 98 3.87 6.53 -8.69
CA GLY A 98 4.16 7.92 -8.37
C GLY A 98 2.93 8.81 -8.12
N VAL A 99 1.74 8.24 -7.98
CA VAL A 99 0.52 9.01 -7.73
C VAL A 99 0.64 9.81 -6.44
N MET A 100 1.14 9.18 -5.38
CA MET A 100 1.28 9.83 -4.07
C MET A 100 2.32 10.96 -4.07
N SER A 101 3.37 10.85 -4.87
CA SER A 101 4.37 11.91 -5.03
C SER A 101 3.84 13.07 -5.87
N ARG A 102 3.02 12.81 -6.90
CA ARG A 102 2.44 13.86 -7.74
C ARG A 102 1.28 14.60 -7.09
N PHE A 103 0.57 13.96 -6.15
CA PHE A 103 -0.59 14.53 -5.45
C PHE A 103 -0.38 14.52 -3.93
N PRO A 104 0.61 15.26 -3.39
CA PRO A 104 0.98 15.22 -1.98
C PRO A 104 -0.10 15.77 -1.04
N GLU A 105 -1.07 16.53 -1.57
CA GLU A 105 -2.22 17.05 -0.81
C GLU A 105 -3.32 16.00 -0.58
N LEU A 106 -3.33 14.90 -1.34
CA LEU A 106 -4.32 13.84 -1.17
C LEU A 106 -3.95 12.92 0.00
N ARG A 107 -4.97 12.48 0.70
CA ARG A 107 -4.90 11.44 1.74
C ARG A 107 -5.73 10.26 1.31
N PHE A 108 -5.14 9.08 1.41
CA PHE A 108 -5.68 7.82 0.93
C PHE A 108 -6.03 6.93 2.11
N ALA A 109 -7.24 6.41 2.16
CA ALA A 109 -7.65 5.46 3.18
C ALA A 109 -7.82 4.05 2.59
N PHE A 110 -7.32 3.06 3.30
CA PHE A 110 -7.37 1.64 2.96
C PHE A 110 -8.19 0.94 4.03
N LEU A 111 -9.41 0.52 3.68
CA LEU A 111 -10.43 0.11 4.63
C LEU A 111 -10.45 -1.40 4.83
N GLU A 112 -10.82 -1.83 6.04
CA GLU A 112 -11.13 -3.21 6.42
C GLU A 112 -9.97 -4.23 6.27
N GLY A 113 -8.75 -3.74 6.06
CA GLY A 113 -7.56 -4.58 5.95
C GLY A 113 -6.72 -4.65 7.23
N GLY A 114 -7.06 -3.86 8.24
CA GLY A 114 -6.18 -3.62 9.38
C GLY A 114 -4.94 -2.79 8.99
N VAL A 115 -4.01 -2.60 9.93
CA VAL A 115 -2.78 -1.81 9.70
C VAL A 115 -1.51 -2.66 9.61
N ALA A 116 -1.54 -3.89 10.08
CA ALA A 116 -0.35 -4.76 10.15
C ALA A 116 0.33 -4.94 8.80
N TRP A 117 -0.44 -5.15 7.73
CA TRP A 117 0.10 -5.24 6.38
C TRP A 117 0.78 -3.94 5.93
N GLY A 118 0.25 -2.78 6.35
CA GLY A 118 0.82 -1.46 6.05
C GLY A 118 2.17 -1.25 6.73
N CYS A 119 2.30 -1.69 8.00
CA CYS A 119 3.58 -1.68 8.72
C CYS A 119 4.61 -2.59 8.03
N ASN A 120 4.19 -3.79 7.64
CA ASN A 120 5.05 -4.73 6.91
C ASN A 120 5.49 -4.13 5.56
N LEU A 121 4.55 -3.59 4.80
CA LEU A 121 4.83 -2.99 3.48
C LEU A 121 5.79 -1.80 3.59
N LEU A 122 5.61 -0.92 4.58
CA LEU A 122 6.54 0.19 4.83
C LEU A 122 7.96 -0.33 5.10
N SER A 123 8.08 -1.35 5.97
CA SER A 123 9.36 -1.97 6.28
C SER A 123 10.02 -2.58 5.05
N ASP A 124 9.25 -3.32 4.26
CA ASP A 124 9.73 -3.97 3.04
C ASP A 124 10.19 -2.97 1.98
N ILE A 125 9.40 -1.91 1.75
CA ILE A 125 9.76 -0.85 0.79
C ILE A 125 11.04 -0.14 1.24
N CYS A 126 11.18 0.20 2.52
CA CYS A 126 12.40 0.80 3.06
C CYS A 126 13.62 -0.12 2.87
N GLY A 127 13.47 -1.40 3.20
CA GLY A 127 14.55 -2.38 3.06
C GLY A 127 14.93 -2.66 1.59
N HIS A 128 13.99 -2.59 0.67
CA HIS A 128 14.26 -2.69 -0.76
C HIS A 128 14.96 -1.43 -1.29
N PHE A 129 14.51 -0.25 -0.86
CA PHE A 129 15.16 1.00 -1.23
C PHE A 129 16.64 1.03 -0.82
N GLU A 130 16.97 0.57 0.39
CA GLU A 130 18.35 0.49 0.88
C GLU A 130 19.25 -0.43 0.05
N LYS A 131 18.68 -1.41 -0.68
CA LYS A 131 19.44 -2.41 -1.43
C LYS A 131 19.36 -2.25 -2.94
N ARG A 132 18.35 -1.57 -3.44
CA ARG A 132 18.00 -1.49 -4.86
C ARG A 132 17.59 -0.08 -5.28
N ASN A 133 18.04 0.98 -4.59
CA ASN A 133 17.89 2.34 -5.09
C ASN A 133 18.76 2.54 -6.35
N ARG A 134 18.63 3.69 -6.98
CA ARG A 134 19.31 4.02 -8.25
C ARG A 134 20.81 3.76 -8.20
N ASP A 135 21.46 4.06 -7.08
CA ASP A 135 22.92 3.95 -6.96
C ASP A 135 23.35 2.50 -6.66
N ASP A 136 22.63 1.83 -5.78
CA ASP A 136 22.96 0.46 -5.37
C ASP A 136 22.59 -0.58 -6.43
N ILE A 137 21.62 -0.33 -7.30
CA ILE A 137 21.20 -1.23 -8.37
C ILE A 137 22.34 -1.49 -9.38
N GLU A 138 23.32 -0.60 -9.48
CA GLU A 138 24.49 -0.78 -10.34
C GLU A 138 25.29 -2.06 -10.02
N HIS A 139 25.22 -2.55 -8.77
CA HIS A 139 25.80 -3.84 -8.39
C HIS A 139 25.13 -5.04 -9.07
N TYR A 140 23.91 -4.87 -9.55
CA TYR A 140 23.11 -5.89 -10.22
C TYR A 140 22.99 -5.63 -11.73
N ASN A 141 23.64 -4.59 -12.25
CA ASN A 141 23.62 -4.25 -13.66
C ASN A 141 24.34 -5.33 -14.48
N PRO A 142 23.68 -6.05 -15.39
CA PRO A 142 24.29 -7.09 -16.21
C PRO A 142 25.50 -6.60 -17.03
N ALA A 143 25.50 -5.31 -17.39
CA ALA A 143 26.60 -4.70 -18.12
C ALA A 143 27.92 -4.68 -17.32
N ASN A 144 27.83 -4.73 -15.98
CA ASN A 144 29.00 -4.75 -15.09
C ASN A 144 29.50 -6.16 -14.78
N LEU A 145 28.88 -7.20 -15.38
CA LEU A 145 29.28 -8.58 -15.15
C LEU A 145 30.65 -8.85 -15.81
N ASP A 146 31.65 -9.21 -15.00
CA ASP A 146 32.94 -9.73 -15.48
C ASP A 146 32.77 -11.17 -15.95
N ARG A 147 32.52 -11.36 -17.22
CA ARG A 147 32.27 -12.66 -17.83
C ARG A 147 33.48 -13.55 -17.82
N GLU A 148 34.70 -13.01 -18.04
CA GLU A 148 35.92 -13.78 -18.04
C GLU A 148 36.19 -14.37 -16.64
N LEU A 149 35.99 -13.54 -15.61
CA LEU A 149 36.07 -14.01 -14.22
C LEU A 149 35.01 -15.07 -13.92
N LEU A 150 33.77 -14.86 -14.32
CA LEU A 150 32.67 -15.81 -14.10
C LEU A 150 32.96 -17.16 -14.75
N GLU A 151 33.41 -17.18 -16.00
CA GLU A 151 33.77 -18.40 -16.73
C GLU A 151 34.94 -19.11 -16.07
N SER A 152 35.96 -18.36 -15.62
CA SER A 152 37.12 -18.92 -14.93
C SER A 152 36.75 -19.57 -13.58
N LEU A 153 35.85 -18.92 -12.82
CA LEU A 153 35.34 -19.44 -11.54
C LEU A 153 34.50 -20.70 -11.74
N PHE A 154 33.69 -20.78 -12.78
CA PHE A 154 32.97 -22.02 -13.10
C PHE A 154 33.90 -23.14 -13.55
N ALA A 155 34.97 -22.83 -14.30
CA ALA A 155 35.95 -23.84 -14.71
C ALA A 155 36.78 -24.37 -13.54
N GLU A 156 37.11 -23.51 -12.56
CA GLU A 156 37.93 -23.87 -11.40
C GLU A 156 37.13 -24.53 -10.28
N HIS A 157 35.94 -24.06 -10.00
CA HIS A 157 35.16 -24.42 -8.82
C HIS A 157 33.82 -25.12 -9.14
N GLY A 158 33.40 -25.11 -10.39
CA GLY A 158 32.16 -25.75 -10.83
C GLY A 158 32.31 -27.29 -10.81
N ASP A 159 31.21 -27.97 -10.46
CA ASP A 159 31.12 -29.41 -10.62
C ASP A 159 30.87 -29.80 -12.09
N GLU A 160 30.80 -31.11 -12.35
CA GLU A 160 30.57 -31.67 -13.69
C GLU A 160 29.30 -31.10 -14.35
N MET A 161 28.26 -30.80 -13.56
CA MET A 161 27.01 -30.23 -14.06
C MET A 161 27.21 -28.83 -14.67
N PHE A 162 28.05 -27.99 -14.06
CA PHE A 162 28.33 -26.64 -14.56
C PHE A 162 29.34 -26.69 -15.73
N THR A 163 30.40 -27.46 -15.61
CA THR A 163 31.45 -27.50 -16.63
C THR A 163 30.97 -28.08 -17.95
N GLU A 164 30.13 -29.12 -17.93
CA GLU A 164 29.51 -29.68 -19.15
C GLU A 164 28.56 -28.72 -19.84
N ARG A 165 27.97 -27.77 -19.09
CA ARG A 165 26.98 -26.80 -19.61
C ARG A 165 27.53 -25.39 -19.81
N ALA A 166 28.85 -25.19 -19.63
CA ALA A 166 29.48 -23.88 -19.79
C ALA A 166 29.14 -23.23 -21.16
N HIS A 167 28.96 -24.03 -22.21
CA HIS A 167 28.55 -23.59 -23.53
C HIS A 167 27.14 -22.98 -23.59
N ARG A 168 26.33 -23.12 -22.52
CA ARG A 168 24.97 -22.55 -22.40
C ARG A 168 24.95 -21.34 -21.47
N LEU A 169 26.08 -20.79 -21.09
CA LEU A 169 26.14 -19.68 -20.15
C LEU A 169 25.35 -18.45 -20.67
N ASP A 170 25.45 -18.16 -21.95
CA ASP A 170 24.69 -17.06 -22.60
C ASP A 170 23.17 -17.24 -22.45
N GLU A 171 22.67 -18.44 -22.68
CA GLU A 171 21.25 -18.75 -22.52
C GLU A 171 20.80 -18.59 -21.07
N THR A 172 21.64 -19.03 -20.13
CA THR A 172 21.35 -18.91 -18.69
C THR A 172 21.35 -17.45 -18.22
N LEU A 173 22.32 -16.67 -18.65
CA LEU A 173 22.41 -15.24 -18.30
C LEU A 173 21.25 -14.45 -18.89
N ARG A 174 20.83 -14.73 -20.13
CA ARG A 174 19.67 -14.10 -20.74
C ARG A 174 18.38 -14.40 -20.00
N PHE A 175 18.24 -15.57 -19.40
CA PHE A 175 17.09 -15.94 -18.59
C PHE A 175 17.09 -15.28 -17.20
N LEU A 176 18.25 -15.09 -16.59
CA LEU A 176 18.40 -14.56 -15.23
C LEU A 176 18.47 -13.03 -15.19
N SER A 177 19.01 -12.42 -16.22
CA SER A 177 19.06 -10.96 -16.36
C SER A 177 19.09 -10.60 -17.84
N ASP A 178 18.19 -9.77 -18.30
CA ASP A 178 18.19 -9.32 -19.69
C ASP A 178 19.32 -8.33 -19.90
N PRO A 179 20.40 -8.71 -20.61
CA PRO A 179 21.52 -7.82 -20.85
C PRO A 179 21.21 -6.69 -21.87
N GLU A 180 20.03 -6.75 -22.49
CA GLU A 180 19.55 -5.75 -23.45
C GLU A 180 18.64 -4.69 -22.79
N GLU A 181 18.42 -4.78 -21.45
CA GLU A 181 17.68 -3.74 -20.74
C GLU A 181 18.35 -2.39 -20.84
N GLU A 182 17.54 -1.37 -21.22
CA GLU A 182 18.02 0.01 -21.22
C GLU A 182 18.39 0.46 -19.80
N PRO A 183 19.52 1.15 -19.60
CA PRO A 183 19.96 1.56 -18.25
C PRO A 183 18.92 2.34 -17.46
N GLU A 184 18.06 3.11 -18.15
CA GLU A 184 16.97 3.84 -17.51
C GLU A 184 15.85 2.94 -17.00
N ALA A 185 15.72 1.72 -17.53
CA ALA A 185 14.73 0.74 -17.07
C ALA A 185 15.15 0.05 -15.77
N ILE A 186 16.45 0.09 -15.44
CA ILE A 186 17.00 -0.49 -14.20
C ILE A 186 16.55 0.30 -12.97
N ASP A 187 16.31 1.61 -13.09
CA ASP A 187 15.83 2.46 -11.99
C ASP A 187 14.33 2.22 -11.72
N GLU A 188 14.04 1.25 -10.86
CA GLU A 188 12.67 0.86 -10.47
C GLU A 188 11.94 1.96 -9.65
N TRP A 189 12.67 2.96 -9.15
CA TRP A 189 12.12 4.04 -8.31
C TRP A 189 11.75 5.29 -9.11
N ARG A 190 12.20 5.40 -10.35
CA ARG A 190 12.03 6.59 -11.19
C ARG A 190 10.56 7.04 -11.29
N ALA A 191 9.64 6.11 -11.54
CA ALA A 191 8.22 6.42 -11.69
C ALA A 191 7.59 6.89 -10.37
N SER A 192 8.07 6.39 -9.23
CA SER A 192 7.57 6.78 -7.90
C SER A 192 7.97 8.20 -7.49
N GLY A 193 9.04 8.75 -8.06
CA GLY A 193 9.62 10.03 -7.65
C GLY A 193 10.32 9.99 -6.30
N ILE A 194 10.58 8.79 -5.74
CA ILE A 194 11.26 8.59 -4.46
C ILE A 194 12.76 8.73 -4.64
N THR A 195 13.37 9.53 -3.78
CA THR A 195 14.82 9.77 -3.79
C THR A 195 15.50 9.43 -2.47
N SER A 196 14.71 9.21 -1.42
CA SER A 196 15.22 8.90 -0.08
C SER A 196 14.26 8.01 0.71
N LYS A 197 14.79 7.30 1.71
CA LYS A 197 13.97 6.57 2.68
C LYS A 197 13.00 7.51 3.42
N ALA A 198 13.41 8.75 3.69
CA ALA A 198 12.55 9.74 4.33
C ALA A 198 11.30 10.08 3.48
N ASP A 199 11.40 10.06 2.14
CA ASP A 199 10.23 10.23 1.26
C ASP A 199 9.23 9.10 1.44
N ILE A 200 9.72 7.85 1.56
CA ILE A 200 8.89 6.67 1.78
C ILE A 200 8.13 6.82 3.10
N VAL A 201 8.86 7.06 4.19
CA VAL A 201 8.27 7.22 5.53
C VAL A 201 7.25 8.36 5.53
N ARG A 202 7.57 9.51 4.96
CA ARG A 202 6.68 10.66 4.86
C ARG A 202 5.37 10.33 4.12
N ILE A 203 5.42 9.63 2.98
CA ILE A 203 4.23 9.22 2.25
C ILE A 203 3.33 8.33 3.12
N PHE A 204 3.90 7.35 3.80
CA PHE A 204 3.14 6.43 4.65
C PHE A 204 2.53 7.12 5.88
N THR A 205 3.25 8.07 6.48
CA THR A 205 2.78 8.77 7.69
C THR A 205 1.80 9.91 7.39
N ASP A 206 1.94 10.58 6.25
CA ASP A 206 1.15 11.77 5.94
C ASP A 206 -0.06 11.47 5.05
N GLN A 207 0.06 10.49 4.15
CA GLN A 207 -0.95 10.24 3.12
C GLN A 207 -1.70 8.93 3.31
N CYS A 208 -1.17 7.93 4.06
CA CYS A 208 -1.80 6.62 4.18
C CYS A 208 -2.56 6.46 5.51
N PHE A 209 -3.81 6.03 5.42
CA PHE A 209 -4.70 5.80 6.55
C PHE A 209 -5.30 4.39 6.45
N PHE A 210 -5.38 3.67 7.56
CA PHE A 210 -5.72 2.25 7.59
C PHE A 210 -6.95 2.01 8.44
N GLY A 211 -8.04 1.52 7.83
CA GLY A 211 -9.26 1.13 8.53
C GLY A 211 -9.08 -0.24 9.17
N CYS A 212 -9.34 -0.30 10.48
CA CYS A 212 -9.04 -1.45 11.33
C CYS A 212 -10.27 -1.84 12.13
N GLU A 213 -10.43 -3.15 12.35
CA GLU A 213 -11.44 -3.68 13.25
C GLU A 213 -11.16 -3.28 14.71
N ALA A 214 -12.21 -3.28 15.52
CA ALA A 214 -12.18 -2.77 16.89
C ALA A 214 -11.24 -3.57 17.79
N ASP A 215 -11.32 -4.88 17.69
CA ASP A 215 -10.70 -5.88 18.58
C ASP A 215 -9.35 -6.41 18.07
N ASP A 216 -8.88 -5.97 16.91
CA ASP A 216 -7.61 -6.47 16.36
C ASP A 216 -6.40 -5.97 17.17
N PRO A 217 -5.71 -6.83 17.94
CA PRO A 217 -4.53 -6.43 18.71
C PRO A 217 -3.37 -5.95 17.83
N MET A 218 -3.36 -6.31 16.54
CA MET A 218 -2.34 -5.86 15.58
C MET A 218 -2.43 -4.36 15.29
N ASN A 219 -3.51 -3.69 15.69
CA ASN A 219 -3.63 -2.23 15.63
C ASN A 219 -2.51 -1.51 16.40
N ALA A 220 -1.97 -2.15 17.44
CA ALA A 220 -0.84 -1.64 18.22
C ALA A 220 0.45 -1.47 17.38
N LEU A 221 0.61 -2.21 16.29
CA LEU A 221 1.79 -2.09 15.41
C LEU A 221 1.90 -0.70 14.80
N ALA A 222 0.77 -0.05 14.51
CA ALA A 222 0.77 1.32 13.98
C ALA A 222 1.51 2.32 14.87
N PHE A 223 1.48 2.09 16.18
CA PHE A 223 2.00 2.98 17.21
C PHE A 223 3.35 2.53 17.78
N ASN A 224 3.90 1.43 17.27
CA ASN A 224 5.16 0.88 17.76
C ASN A 224 6.36 1.51 17.07
N ASP A 225 6.85 2.61 17.61
CA ASP A 225 8.00 3.36 17.09
C ASP A 225 9.34 2.59 17.22
N ALA A 226 9.40 1.52 18.01
CA ALA A 226 10.60 0.70 18.14
C ALA A 226 10.83 -0.24 16.97
N ILE A 227 9.76 -0.61 16.24
CA ILE A 227 9.84 -1.58 15.13
C ILE A 227 9.57 -0.93 13.76
N ASN A 228 8.78 0.12 13.70
CA ASN A 228 8.52 0.81 12.45
C ASN A 228 9.73 1.62 11.98
N PRO A 229 10.03 1.67 10.68
CA PRO A 229 11.16 2.41 10.13
C PRO A 229 11.21 3.86 10.63
N ASP A 230 12.41 4.28 11.06
CA ASP A 230 12.72 5.63 11.56
C ASP A 230 11.82 6.09 12.73
N GLY A 231 11.30 5.15 13.53
CA GLY A 231 10.40 5.45 14.64
C GLY A 231 9.03 5.99 14.22
N SER A 232 8.62 5.70 13.00
CA SER A 232 7.37 6.20 12.42
C SER A 232 6.14 5.58 13.08
N ARG A 233 5.01 6.30 13.03
CA ARG A 233 3.68 5.83 13.44
C ARG A 233 2.73 5.90 12.27
N LEU A 234 2.02 4.81 11.99
CA LEU A 234 1.02 4.76 10.94
C LEU A 234 -0.35 5.21 11.45
N ARG A 235 -1.21 5.61 10.53
CA ARG A 235 -2.53 6.17 10.83
C ARG A 235 -3.61 5.07 10.84
N ALA A 236 -3.60 4.22 11.89
CA ALA A 236 -4.69 3.28 12.15
C ALA A 236 -5.96 4.04 12.54
N MET A 237 -7.11 3.65 11.99
CA MET A 237 -8.41 4.24 12.24
C MET A 237 -9.39 3.16 12.66
N PHE A 238 -10.11 3.40 13.74
CA PHE A 238 -11.20 2.57 14.20
C PHE A 238 -12.31 2.48 13.14
N ALA A 239 -12.77 1.26 12.88
CA ALA A 239 -13.99 0.96 12.17
C ALA A 239 -14.87 0.04 13.02
N SER A 240 -16.16 0.31 13.05
CA SER A 240 -17.09 -0.47 13.86
C SER A 240 -17.64 -1.69 13.15
N ASP A 241 -17.61 -1.69 11.85
CA ASP A 241 -18.23 -2.66 10.95
C ASP A 241 -19.72 -2.99 11.29
N ILE A 242 -20.39 -2.09 11.99
CA ILE A 242 -21.78 -2.25 12.44
C ILE A 242 -22.69 -2.45 11.23
N GLY A 243 -23.44 -3.54 11.25
CA GLY A 243 -24.37 -3.93 10.19
C GLY A 243 -23.88 -5.10 9.35
N HIS A 244 -22.64 -5.51 9.50
CA HIS A 244 -22.10 -6.72 8.89
C HIS A 244 -22.51 -7.98 9.69
N TRP A 245 -22.46 -9.12 9.01
CA TRP A 245 -22.91 -10.41 9.53
C TRP A 245 -22.04 -10.94 10.69
N ASP A 246 -20.80 -10.51 10.74
CA ASP A 246 -19.78 -10.87 11.75
C ASP A 246 -19.72 -9.91 12.94
N VAL A 247 -20.55 -8.86 12.95
CA VAL A 247 -20.76 -7.98 14.11
C VAL A 247 -22.17 -8.18 14.68
N PRO A 248 -22.45 -9.34 15.35
CA PRO A 248 -23.79 -9.67 15.82
C PRO A 248 -24.25 -8.81 16.99
N ASP A 249 -23.32 -8.29 17.80
CA ASP A 249 -23.58 -7.37 18.91
C ASP A 249 -22.85 -6.03 18.72
N PHE A 250 -23.54 -5.09 18.08
CA PHE A 250 -22.99 -3.75 17.85
C PHE A 250 -22.78 -2.93 19.15
N THR A 251 -23.35 -3.35 20.28
CA THR A 251 -23.15 -2.68 21.58
C THR A 251 -21.80 -3.06 22.21
N GLY A 252 -21.21 -4.17 21.79
CA GLY A 252 -19.90 -4.67 22.22
C GLY A 252 -18.70 -3.95 21.56
N VAL A 253 -18.88 -3.34 20.40
CA VAL A 253 -17.77 -2.83 19.56
C VAL A 253 -16.86 -1.81 20.28
N LEU A 254 -17.41 -0.90 21.08
CA LEU A 254 -16.60 0.05 21.86
C LEU A 254 -15.90 -0.59 23.07
N PRO A 255 -16.55 -1.45 23.86
CA PRO A 255 -15.85 -2.28 24.85
C PRO A 255 -14.68 -3.08 24.25
N GLU A 256 -14.90 -3.76 23.11
CA GLU A 256 -13.85 -4.52 22.39
C GLU A 256 -12.67 -3.62 22.00
N ALA A 257 -12.93 -2.47 21.41
CA ALA A 257 -11.85 -1.51 21.10
C ALA A 257 -11.07 -1.08 22.36
N TRP A 258 -11.75 -0.99 23.53
CA TRP A 258 -11.12 -0.60 24.78
C TRP A 258 -10.16 -1.65 25.34
N GLU A 259 -10.28 -2.91 24.94
CA GLU A 259 -9.36 -3.98 25.32
C GLU A 259 -7.92 -3.68 24.93
N LEU A 260 -7.68 -2.92 23.85
CA LEU A 260 -6.34 -2.43 23.48
C LEU A 260 -5.66 -1.63 24.62
N ILE A 261 -6.46 -0.90 25.41
CA ILE A 261 -5.97 -0.18 26.61
C ILE A 261 -5.80 -1.13 27.80
N GLU A 262 -6.78 -2.01 28.04
CA GLU A 262 -6.78 -2.93 29.18
C GLU A 262 -5.61 -3.90 29.11
N ASP A 263 -5.29 -4.37 27.90
CA ASP A 263 -4.16 -5.25 27.63
C ASP A 263 -2.80 -4.52 27.54
N GLY A 264 -2.81 -3.18 27.67
CA GLY A 264 -1.59 -2.36 27.63
C GLY A 264 -0.92 -2.31 26.27
N LEU A 265 -1.63 -2.59 25.19
CA LEU A 265 -1.13 -2.60 23.83
C LEU A 265 -0.95 -1.19 23.28
N VAL A 266 -1.80 -0.26 23.68
CA VAL A 266 -1.72 1.17 23.29
C VAL A 266 -1.92 2.08 24.51
N THR A 267 -1.35 3.27 24.45
CA THR A 267 -1.61 4.33 25.44
C THR A 267 -2.97 4.99 25.20
N ARG A 268 -3.49 5.73 26.21
CA ARG A 268 -4.72 6.53 26.03
C ARG A 268 -4.63 7.57 24.92
N GLU A 269 -3.45 8.14 24.71
CA GLU A 269 -3.20 9.10 23.62
C GLU A 269 -3.29 8.40 22.27
N GLN A 270 -2.59 7.29 22.10
CA GLN A 270 -2.64 6.46 20.88
C GLN A 270 -4.06 5.94 20.57
N PHE A 271 -4.80 5.54 21.62
CA PHE A 271 -6.20 5.17 21.50
C PHE A 271 -7.07 6.35 21.03
N GLY A 272 -6.82 7.55 21.53
CA GLY A 272 -7.48 8.78 21.06
C GLY A 272 -7.22 9.04 19.58
N ASP A 273 -5.99 8.82 19.12
CA ASP A 273 -5.64 8.90 17.69
C ASP A 273 -6.35 7.83 16.86
N PHE A 274 -6.40 6.59 17.36
CA PHE A 274 -7.10 5.49 16.72
C PHE A 274 -8.60 5.75 16.57
N MET A 275 -9.26 6.16 17.65
CA MET A 275 -10.71 6.33 17.69
C MET A 275 -11.22 7.61 17.00
N PHE A 276 -10.38 8.65 16.94
CA PHE A 276 -10.83 9.98 16.50
C PHE A 276 -9.78 10.73 15.67
N GLY A 277 -8.56 10.88 16.20
CA GLY A 277 -7.56 11.79 15.65
C GLY A 277 -7.22 11.48 14.20
N ASN A 278 -6.98 10.20 13.88
CA ASN A 278 -6.59 9.81 12.53
C ASN A 278 -7.74 9.97 11.50
N VAL A 279 -8.98 9.71 11.89
CA VAL A 279 -10.15 9.99 11.01
C VAL A 279 -10.29 11.49 10.77
N ALA A 280 -10.09 12.31 11.81
CA ALA A 280 -10.11 13.76 11.67
C ALA A 280 -9.00 14.25 10.71
N ARG A 281 -7.78 13.74 10.85
CA ARG A 281 -6.64 14.07 9.98
C ARG A 281 -6.86 13.62 8.54
N LEU A 282 -7.46 12.45 8.31
CA LEU A 282 -7.79 11.97 6.96
C LEU A 282 -8.65 12.98 6.22
N PHE A 283 -9.81 13.28 6.78
CA PHE A 283 -10.80 14.08 6.06
C PHE A 283 -10.53 15.58 6.12
N ALA A 284 -10.16 16.12 7.28
CA ALA A 284 -9.88 17.54 7.41
C ALA A 284 -8.52 17.93 6.81
N GLY A 285 -7.59 16.98 6.71
CA GLY A 285 -6.32 17.22 6.03
C GLY A 285 -6.44 17.40 4.51
N THR A 286 -7.46 16.79 3.89
CA THR A 286 -7.80 17.01 2.47
C THR A 286 -8.83 18.15 2.32
N ASN A 287 -9.81 18.22 3.23
CA ASN A 287 -10.85 19.25 3.23
C ASN A 287 -10.97 19.88 4.63
N PRO A 288 -10.36 21.05 4.88
CA PRO A 288 -10.42 21.70 6.20
C PRO A 288 -11.83 21.97 6.72
N ASN A 289 -12.82 22.03 5.85
CA ASN A 289 -14.23 22.29 6.18
C ASN A 289 -15.08 21.02 6.26
N PHE A 290 -14.44 19.83 6.22
CA PHE A 290 -15.18 18.55 6.19
C PHE A 290 -16.14 18.39 7.36
N PHE A 291 -15.73 18.80 8.56
CA PHE A 291 -16.49 18.66 9.79
C PHE A 291 -17.33 19.90 10.17
N ASP A 292 -17.41 20.93 9.30
CA ASP A 292 -18.20 22.12 9.57
C ASP A 292 -19.68 21.77 9.76
N GLY A 293 -20.27 22.30 10.82
CA GLY A 293 -21.65 22.04 11.20
C GLY A 293 -21.90 20.69 11.88
N THR A 294 -20.87 19.91 12.15
CA THR A 294 -20.97 18.64 12.90
C THR A 294 -20.78 18.86 14.41
N ALA A 295 -21.19 17.88 15.22
CA ALA A 295 -20.99 17.92 16.67
C ALA A 295 -19.51 17.91 17.09
N VAL A 296 -18.59 17.51 16.22
CA VAL A 296 -17.16 17.38 16.49
C VAL A 296 -16.29 18.50 15.87
N GLU A 297 -16.91 19.50 15.24
CA GLU A 297 -16.21 20.59 14.56
C GLU A 297 -15.15 21.26 15.45
N ALA A 298 -15.52 21.60 16.68
CA ALA A 298 -14.64 22.30 17.61
C ALA A 298 -13.42 21.45 18.00
N GLN A 299 -13.63 20.16 18.26
CA GLN A 299 -12.58 19.21 18.62
C GLN A 299 -11.61 18.96 17.46
N VAL A 300 -12.12 18.85 16.22
CA VAL A 300 -11.28 18.72 15.03
C VAL A 300 -10.43 19.95 14.81
N ARG A 301 -11.03 21.15 14.92
CA ARG A 301 -10.27 22.40 14.79
C ARG A 301 -9.17 22.53 15.85
N GLN A 302 -9.45 22.14 17.10
CA GLN A 302 -8.45 22.13 18.17
C GLN A 302 -7.31 21.15 17.86
N LEU A 303 -7.61 19.94 17.40
CA LEU A 303 -6.62 18.93 17.03
C LEU A 303 -5.66 19.47 15.96
N LEU A 304 -6.19 20.01 14.86
CA LEU A 304 -5.38 20.52 13.75
C LEU A 304 -4.54 21.74 14.11
N VAL A 305 -4.98 22.58 15.06
CA VAL A 305 -4.19 23.72 15.54
C VAL A 305 -3.02 23.28 16.42
N SER A 306 -3.19 22.20 17.18
CA SER A 306 -2.11 21.68 18.04
C SER A 306 -0.96 21.02 17.28
N GLU A 307 -1.12 20.75 16.00
CA GLU A 307 -0.15 20.07 15.12
C GLU A 307 0.60 21.05 14.18
N ASN A 308 0.17 22.32 14.10
CA ASN A 308 0.81 23.38 13.34
C ASN A 308 1.69 24.26 14.26
#